data_3ef0fcc617fe3e945e946f932fee607f
#
_entry.id   3ef0fcc617fe3e945e946f932fee607f
#
_cell.length_a   1.000
_cell.length_b   1.000
_cell.length_c   1.000
_cell.angle_alpha   90.00
_cell.angle_beta   90.00
_cell.angle_gamma   90.00
#
_symmetry.space_group_name_H-M   'P 1'
#
loop_
_entity.id
_entity.type
_entity.pdbx_description
1 polymer ?
#
loop_
_entity_poly.entity_id
_entity_poly.type
_entity_poly.pdbx_seq_one_letter_code
_entity_poly.pdbx_strand_id
1 'polypeptide(L)'
;MVGDVGGTNARFALVVSGKSELTNIKTLQCRKFETIQDAIHSYLSSIDNVQIESASIATAGTTHLDVFKLANNNWTINKANVSIALNHIEVKWINDFSAQALATTSLTNDDVIILNKGIIQQDRVKLVIGPGTGLGTCGLIKSAERWVPLPAQGGHSTFAPNSSLEIEILTILKKQFGHVSVERVLSGGGIVNLYKALCQINAKEPLFNTPAEISSAAIQSKPDQVAKDTLQLFCQIFGSVTGTIALTT
;
A
#
# COMPACT_ATOMS: atom_id res chain seq x y z
N MET A 1 -21.98 0.33 2.68
CA MET A 1 -20.77 0.41 3.55
C MET A 1 -19.52 0.25 2.70
N VAL A 2 -18.48 0.99 3.00
CA VAL A 2 -17.14 0.79 2.43
C VAL A 2 -16.14 0.47 3.53
N GLY A 3 -15.11 -0.33 3.19
CA GLY A 3 -14.05 -0.71 4.13
C GLY A 3 -12.67 -0.71 3.48
N ASP A 4 -11.66 -0.27 4.24
CA ASP A 4 -10.23 -0.41 3.96
C ASP A 4 -9.61 -1.20 5.11
N VAL A 5 -9.20 -2.44 4.83
CA VAL A 5 -8.77 -3.40 5.85
C VAL A 5 -7.34 -3.82 5.60
N GLY A 6 -6.44 -3.19 6.36
CA GLY A 6 -5.02 -3.51 6.35
C GLY A 6 -4.61 -4.42 7.51
N GLY A 7 -3.31 -4.70 7.62
CA GLY A 7 -2.78 -5.57 8.68
C GLY A 7 -2.93 -5.02 10.09
N THR A 8 -2.93 -3.71 10.28
CA THR A 8 -2.97 -3.06 11.60
C THR A 8 -4.32 -2.44 11.91
N ASN A 9 -4.94 -1.81 10.92
CA ASN A 9 -6.19 -1.07 11.05
C ASN A 9 -7.22 -1.52 10.05
N ALA A 10 -8.49 -1.55 10.48
CA ALA A 10 -9.66 -1.64 9.63
C ALA A 10 -10.40 -0.30 9.70
N ARG A 11 -10.60 0.34 8.55
CA ARG A 11 -11.35 1.59 8.42
C ARG A 11 -12.67 1.30 7.74
N PHE A 12 -13.75 1.76 8.33
CA PHE A 12 -15.08 1.64 7.76
C PHE A 12 -15.74 3.01 7.63
N ALA A 13 -16.59 3.15 6.64
CA ALA A 13 -17.41 4.33 6.43
C ALA A 13 -18.73 3.96 5.76
N LEU A 14 -19.69 4.87 5.85
CA LEU A 14 -20.95 4.78 5.13
C LEU A 14 -20.96 5.74 3.94
N VAL A 15 -21.61 5.31 2.89
CA VAL A 15 -21.92 6.12 1.71
C VAL A 15 -23.41 6.02 1.46
N VAL A 16 -24.08 7.16 1.35
CA VAL A 16 -25.50 7.18 0.97
C VAL A 16 -25.59 6.89 -0.52
N SER A 17 -26.53 6.03 -0.91
CA SER A 17 -26.75 5.67 -2.31
C SER A 17 -26.90 6.93 -3.19
N GLY A 18 -26.17 6.96 -4.31
CA GLY A 18 -26.15 8.11 -5.23
C GLY A 18 -25.28 9.30 -4.79
N LYS A 19 -24.61 9.22 -3.62
CA LYS A 19 -23.64 10.23 -3.16
C LYS A 19 -22.23 9.65 -3.16
N SER A 20 -21.21 10.51 -3.16
CA SER A 20 -19.81 10.15 -3.02
C SER A 20 -19.21 10.51 -1.65
N GLU A 21 -19.98 11.19 -0.81
CA GLU A 21 -19.54 11.65 0.50
C GLU A 21 -19.47 10.49 1.50
N LEU A 22 -18.32 10.36 2.18
CA LEU A 22 -18.13 9.39 3.25
C LEU A 22 -18.62 9.96 4.59
N THR A 23 -19.44 9.17 5.28
CA THR A 23 -19.95 9.51 6.62
C THR A 23 -19.58 8.42 7.63
N ASN A 24 -19.69 8.72 8.90
CA ASN A 24 -19.44 7.76 10.00
C ASN A 24 -18.09 7.04 9.89
N ILE A 25 -17.05 7.77 9.45
CA ILE A 25 -15.71 7.20 9.28
C ILE A 25 -15.15 6.77 10.64
N LYS A 26 -14.77 5.50 10.76
CA LYS A 26 -14.18 4.94 11.98
C LYS A 26 -12.99 4.06 11.66
N THR A 27 -11.90 4.26 12.42
CA THR A 27 -10.70 3.41 12.35
C THR A 27 -10.66 2.51 13.58
N LEU A 28 -10.59 1.21 13.36
CA LEU A 28 -10.52 0.18 14.39
C LEU A 28 -9.16 -0.52 14.30
N GLN A 29 -8.54 -0.77 15.45
CA GLN A 29 -7.30 -1.54 15.52
C GLN A 29 -7.62 -3.02 15.38
N CYS A 30 -7.10 -3.70 14.35
CA CYS A 30 -7.39 -5.11 14.08
C CYS A 30 -7.11 -6.02 15.29
N ARG A 31 -6.01 -5.75 16.01
CA ARG A 31 -5.61 -6.53 17.21
C ARG A 31 -6.63 -6.58 18.35
N LYS A 32 -7.66 -5.73 18.31
CA LYS A 32 -8.73 -5.68 19.32
C LYS A 32 -9.89 -6.63 19.01
N PHE A 33 -9.83 -7.30 17.86
CA PHE A 33 -10.90 -8.16 17.37
C PHE A 33 -10.31 -9.50 16.90
N GLU A 34 -11.03 -10.57 17.13
CA GLU A 34 -10.62 -11.90 16.69
C GLU A 34 -10.81 -12.07 15.18
N THR A 35 -11.88 -11.48 14.64
CA THR A 35 -12.24 -11.59 13.23
C THR A 35 -12.64 -10.23 12.63
N ILE A 36 -12.67 -10.18 11.29
CA ILE A 36 -13.21 -9.01 10.59
C ILE A 36 -14.70 -8.83 10.87
N GLN A 37 -15.46 -9.92 11.10
CA GLN A 37 -16.88 -9.86 11.43
C GLN A 37 -17.11 -9.12 12.76
N ASP A 38 -16.28 -9.38 13.76
CA ASP A 38 -16.36 -8.69 15.06
C ASP A 38 -16.09 -7.20 14.91
N ALA A 39 -15.10 -6.83 14.07
CA ALA A 39 -14.80 -5.44 13.77
C ALA A 39 -15.96 -4.75 13.04
N ILE A 40 -16.57 -5.41 12.05
CA ILE A 40 -17.74 -4.91 11.31
C ILE A 40 -18.93 -4.75 12.27
N HIS A 41 -19.20 -5.75 13.10
CA HIS A 41 -20.27 -5.69 14.08
C HIS A 41 -20.07 -4.53 15.07
N SER A 42 -18.87 -4.38 15.60
CA SER A 42 -18.52 -3.26 16.49
C SER A 42 -18.68 -1.90 15.80
N TYR A 43 -18.37 -1.81 14.51
CA TYR A 43 -18.58 -0.60 13.72
C TYR A 43 -20.07 -0.29 13.59
N LEU A 44 -20.87 -1.24 13.11
CA LEU A 44 -22.30 -1.04 12.87
C LEU A 44 -23.08 -0.78 14.16
N SER A 45 -22.74 -1.46 15.26
CA SER A 45 -23.37 -1.23 16.58
C SER A 45 -23.09 0.15 17.17
N SER A 46 -22.13 0.89 16.60
CA SER A 46 -21.82 2.27 17.00
C SER A 46 -22.61 3.34 16.23
N ILE A 47 -23.53 2.93 15.34
CA ILE A 47 -24.29 3.81 14.47
C ILE A 47 -25.76 3.42 14.59
N ASP A 48 -26.60 4.38 14.92
CA ASP A 48 -28.03 4.14 15.10
C ASP A 48 -28.79 4.01 13.78
N ASN A 49 -29.72 3.06 13.70
CA ASN A 49 -30.72 2.91 12.63
C ASN A 49 -30.12 2.82 11.21
N VAL A 50 -29.02 2.08 11.02
CA VAL A 50 -28.39 1.88 9.70
C VAL A 50 -28.77 0.53 9.11
N GLN A 51 -29.36 0.58 7.93
CA GLN A 51 -29.53 -0.58 7.05
C GLN A 51 -28.48 -0.54 5.94
N ILE A 52 -27.69 -1.60 5.84
CA ILE A 52 -26.68 -1.74 4.77
C ILE A 52 -27.31 -2.46 3.59
N GLU A 53 -27.29 -1.83 2.42
CA GLU A 53 -27.82 -2.41 1.17
C GLU A 53 -26.72 -3.10 0.35
N SER A 54 -25.48 -2.60 0.45
CA SER A 54 -24.31 -3.15 -0.24
C SER A 54 -23.04 -2.84 0.53
N ALA A 55 -22.00 -3.65 0.32
CA ALA A 55 -20.69 -3.37 0.88
C ALA A 55 -19.57 -3.56 -0.15
N SER A 56 -18.51 -2.75 -0.03
CA SER A 56 -17.28 -2.92 -0.78
C SER A 56 -16.10 -2.82 0.18
N ILE A 57 -15.24 -3.85 0.19
CA ILE A 57 -14.12 -3.93 1.13
C ILE A 57 -12.82 -4.09 0.34
N ALA A 58 -11.91 -3.13 0.53
CA ALA A 58 -10.55 -3.20 0.04
C ALA A 58 -9.67 -3.89 1.09
N THR A 59 -8.84 -4.84 0.66
CA THR A 59 -7.91 -5.53 1.56
C THR A 59 -6.56 -5.79 0.91
N ALA A 60 -5.51 -5.81 1.72
CA ALA A 60 -4.22 -6.36 1.34
C ALA A 60 -4.34 -7.89 1.28
N GLY A 61 -4.17 -8.50 0.10
CA GLY A 61 -4.20 -9.96 -0.06
C GLY A 61 -4.85 -10.45 -1.34
N THR A 62 -5.12 -11.75 -1.36
CA THR A 62 -5.54 -12.50 -2.55
C THR A 62 -7.07 -12.51 -2.69
N THR A 63 -7.64 -11.36 -3.02
CA THR A 63 -9.09 -11.13 -3.01
C THR A 63 -9.90 -11.94 -4.04
N HIS A 64 -9.28 -12.71 -4.93
CA HIS A 64 -9.98 -13.60 -5.84
C HIS A 64 -10.40 -14.94 -5.19
N LEU A 65 -9.81 -15.31 -4.06
CA LEU A 65 -10.17 -16.52 -3.31
C LEU A 65 -11.37 -16.27 -2.40
N ASP A 66 -12.19 -17.29 -2.13
CA ASP A 66 -13.32 -17.21 -1.21
C ASP A 66 -12.87 -17.17 0.26
N VAL A 67 -11.75 -17.83 0.54
CA VAL A 67 -11.10 -17.82 1.84
C VAL A 67 -9.63 -17.44 1.64
N PHE A 68 -9.18 -16.41 2.33
CA PHE A 68 -7.80 -15.95 2.26
C PHE A 68 -7.32 -15.35 3.58
N LYS A 69 -6.01 -15.42 3.78
CA LYS A 69 -5.36 -14.81 4.94
C LYS A 69 -5.02 -13.35 4.63
N LEU A 70 -5.34 -12.45 5.56
CA LEU A 70 -4.97 -11.05 5.43
C LEU A 70 -3.44 -10.89 5.62
N ALA A 71 -2.80 -10.11 4.77
CA ALA A 71 -1.37 -9.85 4.88
C ALA A 71 -1.06 -9.08 6.20
N ASN A 72 -0.01 -9.52 6.91
CA ASN A 72 0.44 -8.89 8.17
C ASN A 72 -0.64 -8.82 9.27
N ASN A 73 -1.58 -9.77 9.28
CA ASN A 73 -2.62 -9.91 10.28
C ASN A 73 -2.92 -11.41 10.51
N ASN A 74 -3.53 -11.73 11.64
CA ASN A 74 -3.95 -13.10 11.96
C ASN A 74 -5.33 -13.46 11.40
N TRP A 75 -6.06 -12.52 10.81
CA TRP A 75 -7.39 -12.77 10.29
C TRP A 75 -7.35 -13.65 9.05
N THR A 76 -8.19 -14.67 9.07
CA THR A 76 -8.58 -15.41 7.88
C THR A 76 -9.95 -14.93 7.46
N ILE A 77 -10.03 -14.34 6.29
CA ILE A 77 -11.28 -13.81 5.75
C ILE A 77 -11.98 -14.92 4.99
N ASN A 78 -13.20 -15.25 5.41
CA ASN A 78 -14.14 -16.06 4.67
C ASN A 78 -15.26 -15.14 4.17
N LYS A 79 -15.38 -14.96 2.87
CA LYS A 79 -16.33 -14.03 2.24
C LYS A 79 -17.78 -14.36 2.60
N ALA A 80 -18.13 -15.65 2.64
CA ALA A 80 -19.48 -16.08 3.00
C ALA A 80 -19.84 -15.69 4.44
N ASN A 81 -18.90 -15.85 5.39
CA ASN A 81 -19.12 -15.47 6.77
C ASN A 81 -19.28 -13.94 6.94
N VAL A 82 -18.55 -13.15 6.15
CA VAL A 82 -18.73 -11.69 6.15
C VAL A 82 -20.08 -11.29 5.55
N SER A 83 -20.53 -11.94 4.49
CA SER A 83 -21.88 -11.73 3.92
C SER A 83 -22.96 -12.03 4.96
N ILE A 84 -22.86 -13.16 5.67
CA ILE A 84 -23.78 -13.54 6.76
C ILE A 84 -23.80 -12.46 7.86
N ALA A 85 -22.64 -11.98 8.29
CA ALA A 85 -22.53 -10.93 9.32
C ALA A 85 -23.16 -9.59 8.87
N LEU A 86 -23.35 -9.41 7.58
CA LEU A 86 -24.01 -8.26 6.96
C LEU A 86 -25.43 -8.59 6.46
N ASN A 87 -26.14 -9.53 7.09
CA ASN A 87 -27.50 -9.94 6.73
C ASN A 87 -27.61 -10.44 5.27
N HIS A 88 -26.66 -11.24 4.82
CA HIS A 88 -26.60 -11.87 3.50
C HIS A 88 -26.52 -10.90 2.32
N ILE A 89 -26.06 -9.67 2.53
CA ILE A 89 -25.79 -8.77 1.41
C ILE A 89 -24.55 -9.18 0.63
N GLU A 90 -24.52 -8.80 -0.64
CA GLU A 90 -23.33 -8.98 -1.48
C GLU A 90 -22.22 -8.04 -1.04
N VAL A 91 -21.02 -8.59 -0.81
CA VAL A 91 -19.82 -7.83 -0.50
C VAL A 91 -18.86 -7.90 -1.68
N LYS A 92 -18.56 -6.75 -2.27
CA LYS A 92 -17.52 -6.61 -3.29
C LYS A 92 -16.15 -6.54 -2.63
N TRP A 93 -15.26 -7.44 -3.01
CA TRP A 93 -13.89 -7.48 -2.54
C TRP A 93 -12.95 -6.95 -3.60
N ILE A 94 -12.07 -6.06 -3.20
CA ILE A 94 -11.05 -5.48 -4.09
C ILE A 94 -9.70 -5.47 -3.37
N ASN A 95 -8.63 -5.64 -4.13
CA ASN A 95 -7.30 -5.43 -3.58
C ASN A 95 -7.10 -3.93 -3.22
N ASP A 96 -6.37 -3.64 -2.14
CA ASP A 96 -6.13 -2.29 -1.62
C ASP A 96 -5.51 -1.34 -2.66
N PHE A 97 -4.49 -1.79 -3.40
CA PHE A 97 -3.89 -1.00 -4.48
C PHE A 97 -4.80 -0.84 -5.70
N SER A 98 -5.66 -1.80 -5.97
CA SER A 98 -6.70 -1.65 -7.00
C SER A 98 -7.73 -0.60 -6.61
N ALA A 99 -8.12 -0.56 -5.33
CA ALA A 99 -9.01 0.48 -4.81
C ALA A 99 -8.33 1.86 -4.86
N GLN A 100 -7.06 1.93 -4.45
CA GLN A 100 -6.27 3.16 -4.54
C GLN A 100 -6.11 3.65 -5.98
N ALA A 101 -5.87 2.73 -6.92
CA ALA A 101 -5.79 3.07 -8.32
C ALA A 101 -7.10 3.67 -8.84
N LEU A 102 -8.24 3.05 -8.54
CA LEU A 102 -9.55 3.59 -8.90
C LEU A 102 -9.79 4.95 -8.26
N ALA A 103 -9.39 5.18 -7.02
CA ALA A 103 -9.53 6.46 -6.34
C ALA A 103 -8.81 7.59 -7.07
N THR A 104 -7.70 7.32 -7.78
CA THR A 104 -6.98 8.34 -8.57
C THR A 104 -7.83 8.95 -9.70
N THR A 105 -8.92 8.32 -10.09
CA THR A 105 -9.83 8.84 -11.10
C THR A 105 -10.74 9.96 -10.59
N SER A 106 -10.84 10.10 -9.27
CA SER A 106 -11.67 11.11 -8.59
C SER A 106 -10.85 12.21 -7.91
N LEU A 107 -9.51 12.16 -8.00
CA LEU A 107 -8.64 13.18 -7.43
C LEU A 107 -8.75 14.49 -8.19
N THR A 108 -8.68 15.59 -7.45
CA THR A 108 -8.60 16.95 -7.95
C THR A 108 -7.17 17.49 -7.86
N ASN A 109 -6.94 18.69 -8.39
CA ASN A 109 -5.61 19.32 -8.27
C ASN A 109 -5.21 19.60 -6.81
N ASP A 110 -6.17 19.75 -5.92
CA ASP A 110 -5.93 20.02 -4.50
C ASP A 110 -5.47 18.76 -3.74
N ASP A 111 -5.72 17.58 -4.32
CA ASP A 111 -5.37 16.28 -3.72
C ASP A 111 -3.99 15.78 -4.14
N VAL A 112 -3.30 16.48 -5.05
CA VAL A 112 -2.06 16.00 -5.67
C VAL A 112 -0.93 17.02 -5.66
N ILE A 113 0.30 16.52 -5.58
CA ILE A 113 1.52 17.29 -5.81
C ILE A 113 2.11 16.85 -7.14
N ILE A 114 2.20 17.76 -8.10
CA ILE A 114 2.79 17.48 -9.41
C ILE A 114 4.31 17.56 -9.30
N LEU A 115 4.99 16.43 -9.33
CA LEU A 115 6.45 16.36 -9.29
C LEU A 115 7.10 16.69 -10.64
N ASN A 116 6.47 16.26 -11.73
CA ASN A 116 6.95 16.51 -13.09
C ASN A 116 5.76 16.79 -14.02
N LYS A 117 5.79 17.93 -14.71
CA LYS A 117 4.74 18.29 -15.66
C LYS A 117 4.97 17.55 -16.97
N GLY A 118 4.02 16.69 -17.33
CA GLY A 118 3.93 16.04 -18.63
C GLY A 118 2.70 16.51 -19.40
N ILE A 119 2.53 15.95 -20.59
CA ILE A 119 1.30 16.12 -21.39
C ILE A 119 0.33 15.02 -20.97
N ILE A 120 -0.76 15.40 -20.30
CA ILE A 120 -1.77 14.45 -19.85
C ILE A 120 -2.50 13.88 -21.06
N GLN A 121 -2.47 12.56 -21.20
CA GLN A 121 -3.26 11.81 -22.19
C GLN A 121 -4.37 11.06 -21.43
N GLN A 122 -5.62 11.48 -21.62
CA GLN A 122 -6.74 11.05 -20.78
C GLN A 122 -7.07 9.54 -20.85
N ASP A 123 -6.80 8.90 -21.99
CA ASP A 123 -7.21 7.51 -22.22
C ASP A 123 -6.02 6.51 -22.14
N ARG A 124 -4.87 6.98 -21.72
CA ARG A 124 -3.68 6.12 -21.55
C ARG A 124 -3.71 5.37 -20.23
N VAL A 125 -2.98 4.27 -20.20
CA VAL A 125 -2.74 3.50 -18.97
C VAL A 125 -2.20 4.42 -17.89
N LYS A 126 -2.75 4.30 -16.68
CA LYS A 126 -2.23 4.96 -15.48
C LYS A 126 -1.53 3.90 -14.63
N LEU A 127 -0.39 4.25 -14.07
CA LEU A 127 0.31 3.41 -13.09
C LEU A 127 0.17 4.04 -11.71
N VAL A 128 -0.23 3.24 -10.74
CA VAL A 128 -0.19 3.58 -9.33
C VAL A 128 0.83 2.68 -8.64
N ILE A 129 1.79 3.30 -7.97
CA ILE A 129 2.84 2.63 -7.22
C ILE A 129 3.00 3.33 -5.88
N GLY A 130 3.15 2.57 -4.79
CA GLY A 130 3.28 3.16 -3.46
C GLY A 130 3.99 2.25 -2.48
N PRO A 131 5.10 2.73 -1.89
CA PRO A 131 5.74 2.06 -0.78
C PRO A 131 4.93 2.25 0.51
N GLY A 132 4.62 1.13 1.16
CA GLY A 132 3.97 1.05 2.46
C GLY A 132 4.68 0.03 3.34
N THR A 133 3.94 -0.89 3.96
CA THR A 133 4.54 -2.08 4.61
C THR A 133 5.30 -2.94 3.60
N GLY A 134 4.74 -3.05 2.37
CA GLY A 134 5.37 -3.60 1.18
C GLY A 134 5.45 -2.56 0.07
N LEU A 135 5.53 -3.01 -1.20
CA LEU A 135 5.44 -2.16 -2.39
C LEU A 135 4.24 -2.59 -3.23
N GLY A 136 3.17 -1.81 -3.16
CA GLY A 136 1.99 -2.04 -3.99
C GLY A 136 2.13 -1.42 -5.38
N THR A 137 1.56 -2.10 -6.36
CA THR A 137 1.50 -1.63 -7.76
C THR A 137 0.16 -2.00 -8.38
N CYS A 138 -0.41 -1.09 -9.15
CA CYS A 138 -1.62 -1.35 -9.92
C CYS A 138 -1.64 -0.48 -11.18
N GLY A 139 -1.92 -1.09 -12.31
CA GLY A 139 -2.26 -0.34 -13.53
C GLY A 139 -3.76 -0.03 -13.57
N LEU A 140 -4.13 1.01 -14.33
CA LEU A 140 -5.50 1.30 -14.72
C LEU A 140 -5.56 1.41 -16.22
N ILE A 141 -6.47 0.66 -16.85
CA ILE A 141 -6.80 0.81 -18.25
C ILE A 141 -8.22 1.37 -18.41
N LYS A 142 -8.43 2.17 -19.43
CA LYS A 142 -9.78 2.62 -19.79
C LYS A 142 -10.39 1.61 -20.75
N SER A 143 -11.53 1.04 -20.37
CA SER A 143 -12.32 0.13 -21.20
C SER A 143 -13.72 0.74 -21.38
N ALA A 144 -14.01 1.22 -22.58
CA ALA A 144 -15.16 2.09 -22.87
C ALA A 144 -15.20 3.29 -21.88
N GLU A 145 -16.30 3.46 -21.16
CA GLU A 145 -16.47 4.57 -20.20
C GLU A 145 -15.99 4.23 -18.77
N ARG A 146 -15.33 3.09 -18.56
CA ARG A 146 -14.94 2.63 -17.21
C ARG A 146 -13.44 2.44 -17.10
N TRP A 147 -12.90 2.79 -15.94
CA TRP A 147 -11.56 2.42 -15.54
C TRP A 147 -11.55 1.02 -14.93
N VAL A 148 -10.65 0.17 -15.41
CA VAL A 148 -10.48 -1.20 -14.95
C VAL A 148 -9.10 -1.32 -14.31
N PRO A 149 -9.01 -1.70 -13.02
CA PRO A 149 -7.72 -1.91 -12.37
C PRO A 149 -7.08 -3.19 -12.86
N LEU A 150 -5.77 -3.15 -13.08
CA LEU A 150 -4.90 -4.27 -13.39
C LEU A 150 -4.01 -4.52 -12.16
N PRO A 151 -4.46 -5.35 -11.20
CA PRO A 151 -3.66 -5.64 -10.02
C PRO A 151 -2.36 -6.34 -10.42
N ALA A 152 -1.25 -5.87 -9.88
CA ALA A 152 0.07 -6.39 -10.15
C ALA A 152 0.85 -6.65 -8.86
N GLN A 153 1.84 -7.53 -8.93
CA GLN A 153 2.77 -7.82 -7.86
C GLN A 153 4.18 -7.29 -8.19
N GLY A 154 4.22 -6.08 -8.75
CA GLY A 154 5.47 -5.45 -9.21
C GLY A 154 6.52 -5.29 -8.13
N GLY A 155 6.12 -5.16 -6.85
CA GLY A 155 7.03 -5.12 -5.73
C GLY A 155 7.89 -6.39 -5.57
N HIS A 156 7.42 -7.54 -6.06
CA HIS A 156 8.16 -8.79 -6.00
C HIS A 156 9.11 -9.03 -7.19
N SER A 157 9.15 -8.11 -8.16
CA SER A 157 10.14 -8.17 -9.23
C SER A 157 11.56 -8.05 -8.68
N THR A 158 12.54 -8.58 -9.40
CA THR A 158 13.94 -8.53 -8.98
C THR A 158 14.46 -7.10 -8.98
N PHE A 159 15.14 -6.71 -7.91
CA PHE A 159 15.81 -5.41 -7.83
C PHE A 159 16.98 -5.36 -8.84
N ALA A 160 16.95 -4.37 -9.73
CA ALA A 160 17.97 -4.11 -10.72
C ALA A 160 18.76 -2.84 -10.33
N PRO A 161 20.00 -2.96 -9.85
CA PRO A 161 20.82 -1.82 -9.44
C PRO A 161 21.34 -1.03 -10.64
N ASN A 162 21.37 0.32 -10.51
CA ASN A 162 21.83 1.25 -11.55
C ASN A 162 23.17 1.93 -11.24
N SER A 163 23.71 1.74 -10.04
CA SER A 163 24.96 2.35 -9.60
C SER A 163 25.87 1.36 -8.89
N SER A 164 27.16 1.68 -8.76
CA SER A 164 28.10 0.85 -8.00
C SER A 164 27.69 0.69 -6.53
N LEU A 165 27.14 1.75 -5.94
CA LEU A 165 26.62 1.69 -4.57
C LEU A 165 25.42 0.74 -4.47
N GLU A 166 24.50 0.79 -5.41
CA GLU A 166 23.35 -0.12 -5.45
C GLU A 166 23.78 -1.58 -5.67
N ILE A 167 24.82 -1.83 -6.45
CA ILE A 167 25.42 -3.18 -6.63
C ILE A 167 25.99 -3.70 -5.30
N GLU A 168 26.68 -2.85 -4.56
CA GLU A 168 27.22 -3.21 -3.25
C GLU A 168 26.11 -3.52 -2.24
N ILE A 169 25.07 -2.69 -2.19
CA ILE A 169 23.88 -2.91 -1.36
C ILE A 169 23.19 -4.22 -1.77
N LEU A 170 22.97 -4.46 -3.08
CA LEU A 170 22.41 -5.72 -3.55
C LEU A 170 23.23 -6.92 -3.07
N THR A 171 24.55 -6.81 -3.09
CA THR A 171 25.47 -7.88 -2.63
C THR A 171 25.28 -8.17 -1.14
N ILE A 172 25.13 -7.13 -0.31
CA ILE A 172 24.85 -7.26 1.12
C ILE A 172 23.47 -7.90 1.35
N LEU A 173 22.44 -7.37 0.71
CA LEU A 173 21.07 -7.86 0.89
C LEU A 173 20.88 -9.29 0.35
N LYS A 174 21.59 -9.65 -0.72
CA LYS A 174 21.55 -11.01 -1.28
C LYS A 174 22.08 -12.07 -0.30
N LYS A 175 23.09 -11.75 0.52
CA LYS A 175 23.56 -12.63 1.58
C LYS A 175 22.50 -12.88 2.64
N GLN A 176 21.65 -11.88 2.90
CA GLN A 176 20.60 -11.97 3.91
C GLN A 176 19.32 -12.66 3.41
N PHE A 177 18.89 -12.35 2.17
CA PHE A 177 17.56 -12.74 1.66
C PHE A 177 17.62 -13.79 0.54
N GLY A 178 18.78 -14.09 -0.03
CA GLY A 178 18.91 -14.90 -1.24
C GLY A 178 18.42 -14.14 -2.46
N HIS A 179 17.09 -14.00 -2.64
CA HIS A 179 16.48 -13.15 -3.65
C HIS A 179 16.18 -11.75 -3.06
N VAL A 180 16.57 -10.72 -3.77
CA VAL A 180 16.28 -9.32 -3.42
C VAL A 180 15.23 -8.78 -4.38
N SER A 181 13.99 -8.68 -3.92
CA SER A 181 12.93 -8.02 -4.67
C SER A 181 13.00 -6.51 -4.52
N VAL A 182 12.33 -5.78 -5.41
CA VAL A 182 12.20 -4.31 -5.34
C VAL A 182 11.62 -3.88 -3.99
N GLU A 183 10.65 -4.61 -3.46
CA GLU A 183 10.05 -4.35 -2.15
C GLU A 183 11.08 -4.40 -1.00
N ARG A 184 12.15 -5.21 -1.13
CA ARG A 184 13.21 -5.27 -0.11
C ARG A 184 14.01 -3.99 0.02
N VAL A 185 13.89 -3.08 -0.95
CA VAL A 185 14.53 -1.76 -0.94
C VAL A 185 13.52 -0.60 -0.98
N LEU A 186 12.29 -0.85 -1.45
CA LEU A 186 11.24 0.16 -1.59
C LEU A 186 10.01 -0.18 -0.74
N SER A 187 10.18 -0.19 0.55
CA SER A 187 9.09 -0.33 1.55
C SER A 187 9.55 0.25 2.88
N GLY A 188 8.70 0.22 3.89
CA GLY A 188 9.12 0.55 5.26
C GLY A 188 10.30 -0.33 5.70
N GLY A 189 10.19 -1.66 5.52
CA GLY A 189 11.31 -2.58 5.74
C GLY A 189 12.50 -2.30 4.83
N GLY A 190 12.25 -1.84 3.61
CA GLY A 190 13.26 -1.46 2.64
C GLY A 190 14.13 -0.28 3.09
N ILE A 191 13.53 0.73 3.71
CA ILE A 191 14.29 1.85 4.32
C ILE A 191 15.28 1.31 5.38
N VAL A 192 14.84 0.40 6.24
CA VAL A 192 15.72 -0.21 7.25
C VAL A 192 16.83 -1.04 6.61
N ASN A 193 16.52 -1.79 5.57
CA ASN A 193 17.51 -2.59 4.84
C ASN A 193 18.58 -1.71 4.18
N LEU A 194 18.17 -0.64 3.50
CA LEU A 194 19.08 0.34 2.89
C LEU A 194 19.95 1.02 3.95
N TYR A 195 19.36 1.47 5.05
CA TYR A 195 20.07 2.12 6.15
C TYR A 195 21.14 1.21 6.73
N LYS A 196 20.80 -0.03 7.07
CA LYS A 196 21.77 -1.01 7.62
C LYS A 196 22.89 -1.33 6.63
N ALA A 197 22.55 -1.48 5.34
CA ALA A 197 23.55 -1.70 4.29
C ALA A 197 24.51 -0.49 4.17
N LEU A 198 23.97 0.75 4.18
CA LEU A 198 24.79 1.96 4.15
C LEU A 198 25.66 2.11 5.41
N CYS A 199 25.14 1.77 6.59
CA CYS A 199 25.96 1.71 7.82
C CYS A 199 27.14 0.74 7.65
N GLN A 200 26.89 -0.46 7.17
CA GLN A 200 27.94 -1.46 6.92
C GLN A 200 29.00 -0.95 5.93
N ILE A 201 28.58 -0.36 4.80
CA ILE A 201 29.48 0.21 3.78
C ILE A 201 30.37 1.33 4.38
N ASN A 202 29.78 2.15 5.24
CA ASN A 202 30.48 3.27 5.89
C ASN A 202 31.22 2.88 7.19
N ALA A 203 31.30 1.59 7.52
CA ALA A 203 31.88 1.06 8.77
C ALA A 203 31.30 1.75 10.03
N LYS A 204 29.99 1.98 10.06
CA LYS A 204 29.24 2.58 11.17
C LYS A 204 28.28 1.58 11.78
N GLU A 205 28.07 1.66 13.09
CA GLU A 205 27.03 0.91 13.77
C GLU A 205 25.64 1.54 13.49
N PRO A 206 24.59 0.74 13.19
CA PRO A 206 23.25 1.26 12.98
C PRO A 206 22.62 1.72 14.31
N LEU A 207 22.22 2.98 14.36
CA LEU A 207 21.59 3.61 15.54
C LEU A 207 20.06 3.45 15.53
N PHE A 208 19.45 3.28 14.35
CA PHE A 208 18.00 3.26 14.16
C PHE A 208 17.54 1.90 13.62
N ASN A 209 16.36 1.44 14.07
CA ASN A 209 15.82 0.13 13.71
C ASN A 209 14.44 0.19 13.06
N THR A 210 13.79 1.35 13.04
CA THR A 210 12.47 1.53 12.45
C THR A 210 12.49 2.55 11.32
N PRO A 211 11.60 2.44 10.31
CA PRO A 211 11.49 3.43 9.24
C PRO A 211 11.23 4.83 9.76
N ALA A 212 10.43 4.96 10.83
CA ALA A 212 10.06 6.24 11.43
C ALA A 212 11.28 6.91 12.08
N GLU A 213 12.10 6.16 12.82
CA GLU A 213 13.35 6.69 13.42
C GLU A 213 14.31 7.19 12.34
N ILE A 214 14.55 6.37 11.29
CA ILE A 214 15.45 6.72 10.18
C ILE A 214 14.94 7.97 9.46
N SER A 215 13.66 8.02 9.13
CA SER A 215 13.06 9.17 8.44
C SER A 215 13.14 10.42 9.30
N SER A 216 12.84 10.34 10.60
CA SER A 216 12.93 11.47 11.52
C SER A 216 14.38 11.97 11.65
N ALA A 217 15.34 11.05 11.78
CA ALA A 217 16.76 11.41 11.87
C ALA A 217 17.30 12.06 10.59
N ALA A 218 16.75 11.69 9.43
CA ALA A 218 17.14 12.23 8.14
C ALA A 218 16.68 13.68 7.89
N ILE A 219 15.54 14.10 8.47
CA ILE A 219 14.91 15.42 8.19
C ILE A 219 15.08 16.45 9.31
N GLN A 220 15.79 16.12 10.38
CA GLN A 220 16.07 17.05 11.46
C GLN A 220 16.96 18.23 11.01
N SER A 221 17.00 19.30 11.77
CA SER A 221 17.88 20.47 11.52
C SER A 221 19.36 20.11 11.49
N LYS A 222 19.76 19.07 12.24
CA LYS A 222 21.09 18.43 12.17
C LYS A 222 20.88 16.94 11.87
N PRO A 223 20.75 16.58 10.58
CA PRO A 223 20.42 15.22 10.20
C PRO A 223 21.57 14.24 10.46
N ASP A 224 21.21 13.00 10.80
CA ASP A 224 22.15 11.89 10.68
C ASP A 224 22.47 11.69 9.19
N GLN A 225 23.75 11.70 8.85
CA GLN A 225 24.17 11.67 7.44
C GLN A 225 23.77 10.36 6.76
N VAL A 226 23.92 9.21 7.44
CA VAL A 226 23.56 7.91 6.85
C VAL A 226 22.03 7.79 6.66
N ALA A 227 21.26 8.30 7.61
CA ALA A 227 19.80 8.33 7.48
C ALA A 227 19.37 9.22 6.30
N LYS A 228 20.00 10.40 6.14
CA LYS A 228 19.76 11.30 5.01
C LYS A 228 20.10 10.64 3.67
N ASP A 229 21.28 10.01 3.57
CA ASP A 229 21.73 9.31 2.37
C ASP A 229 20.80 8.14 2.04
N THR A 230 20.26 7.47 3.09
CA THR A 230 19.26 6.40 2.94
C THR A 230 18.00 6.90 2.25
N LEU A 231 17.42 8.01 2.70
CA LEU A 231 16.19 8.54 2.07
C LEU A 231 16.47 9.07 0.67
N GLN A 232 17.61 9.67 0.42
CA GLN A 232 18.02 10.08 -0.93
C GLN A 232 18.09 8.88 -1.88
N LEU A 233 18.78 7.83 -1.46
CA LEU A 233 18.93 6.61 -2.25
C LEU A 233 17.57 5.93 -2.47
N PHE A 234 16.72 5.87 -1.44
CA PHE A 234 15.35 5.36 -1.55
C PHE A 234 14.57 6.10 -2.65
N CYS A 235 14.61 7.44 -2.67
CA CYS A 235 13.94 8.23 -3.69
C CYS A 235 14.53 8.01 -5.10
N GLN A 236 15.85 7.85 -5.22
CA GLN A 236 16.50 7.54 -6.50
C GLN A 236 16.07 6.18 -7.05
N ILE A 237 16.11 5.14 -6.21
CA ILE A 237 15.64 3.80 -6.58
C ILE A 237 14.15 3.82 -6.93
N PHE A 238 13.33 4.55 -6.14
CA PHE A 238 11.90 4.67 -6.39
C PHE A 238 11.60 5.30 -7.76
N GLY A 239 12.30 6.37 -8.11
CA GLY A 239 12.18 7.01 -9.43
C GLY A 239 12.58 6.08 -10.57
N SER A 240 13.70 5.36 -10.44
CA SER A 240 14.18 4.40 -11.43
C SER A 240 13.20 3.24 -11.65
N VAL A 241 12.73 2.64 -10.56
CA VAL A 241 11.76 1.53 -10.59
C VAL A 241 10.43 1.98 -11.19
N THR A 242 9.93 3.15 -10.78
CA THR A 242 8.69 3.71 -11.32
C THR A 242 8.80 3.92 -12.83
N GLY A 243 9.92 4.48 -13.30
CA GLY A 243 10.20 4.64 -14.72
C GLY A 243 10.25 3.30 -15.47
N THR A 244 10.90 2.30 -14.91
CA THR A 244 10.98 0.95 -15.51
C THR A 244 9.60 0.31 -15.63
N ILE A 245 8.76 0.38 -14.58
CA ILE A 245 7.41 -0.19 -14.64
C ILE A 245 6.54 0.60 -15.63
N ALA A 246 6.67 1.92 -15.68
CA ALA A 246 5.92 2.75 -16.63
C ALA A 246 6.25 2.46 -18.10
N LEU A 247 7.46 1.97 -18.40
CA LEU A 247 7.86 1.55 -19.76
C LEU A 247 7.23 0.21 -20.17
N THR A 248 6.67 -0.55 -19.23
CA THR A 248 6.09 -1.87 -19.49
C THR A 248 4.56 -1.87 -19.41
N THR A 249 3.96 -0.73 -19.14
CA THR A 249 2.51 -0.48 -19.12
C THR A 249 2.09 0.46 -20.25
#